data_b0892a566a9cf548f7bc18de6626de31
#
_entry.id   b0892a566a9cf548f7bc18de6626de31
#
_cell.length_a   1.000
_cell.length_b   1.000
_cell.length_c   1.000
_cell.angle_alpha   90.00
_cell.angle_beta   90.00
_cell.angle_gamma   90.00
#
_symmetry.space_group_name_H-M   'P 1'
#
loop_
_entity.id
_entity.type
_entity.pdbx_description
1 polymer ?
#
loop_
_entity_poly.entity_id
_entity_poly.type
_entity_poly.pdbx_seq_one_letter_code
_entity_poly.pdbx_strand_id
1 'polypeptide(L)'
;KIGDTRLGSSSTGTGTMRGLIAVLQNKCDLINMSYGGAAPRPDVGRIYQEYSQIVNRHGVIFVSSAGNNGPALSSVGSPGGTTSALLGIGASVTPQMMLDQYGMREARPDMQFTWSSRGPTLDGDLGVDLTAPGGAIAPVPNWQLRRTTQMNGTSMSSPSACGSIALLLSGLKQEKQNHTPHRVRRALENTAVPIAGLTPLEQGRGMIRVDKAYDWLKNHPPLSESDLRFEARVSSRNNARGIYLREPFEINRTHSLSVTLSPRFHHDAAKTEQIEFEQRLQFQCDAPWVEHAGQVLLANSARRINVKVDPTQLETGLHYAELTGTDPAHPERGPLVRLPITVVIPEQPEGHTWKSDLTLKKGESTRRFLTVPAGATWADLHIKTRSAANPQRLVLHTLQILPGLSFRSGDERMYLSLTEGQERVESFPVTGGRTLELCFAQYWSSLGEAELELSLQFHGLRPGNRTLSLDGNDLVENFTVTAPLRDERLSPSGMLKTWRRYVRPSKSEINPLDPVRDQLPD
;
A
#
# COMPACT_ATOMS: atom_id res chain seq x y z
N LYS A 1 20.39 15.90 -6.46
CA LYS A 1 19.16 15.77 -7.26
C LYS A 1 19.10 14.35 -7.85
N ILE A 2 18.09 13.55 -7.50
CA ILE A 2 17.95 12.17 -7.95
C ILE A 2 16.96 12.01 -9.11
N GLY A 3 16.12 13.02 -9.36
CA GLY A 3 15.13 13.01 -10.43
C GLY A 3 15.40 14.06 -11.51
N ASP A 4 14.93 13.79 -12.72
CA ASP A 4 15.01 14.72 -13.85
C ASP A 4 13.63 15.08 -14.35
N THR A 5 13.26 16.35 -14.26
CA THR A 5 11.96 16.86 -14.72
C THR A 5 11.80 16.77 -16.24
N ARG A 6 12.88 16.74 -17.00
CA ARG A 6 12.87 16.55 -18.46
C ARG A 6 12.39 15.13 -18.84
N LEU A 7 12.54 14.17 -17.93
CA LEU A 7 12.13 12.77 -18.07
C LEU A 7 10.84 12.48 -17.28
N GLY A 8 9.93 13.43 -17.18
CA GLY A 8 8.66 13.27 -16.47
C GLY A 8 8.82 13.07 -14.95
N SER A 9 9.82 13.71 -14.34
CA SER A 9 10.16 13.54 -12.92
C SER A 9 10.61 12.13 -12.52
N SER A 10 11.09 11.36 -13.47
CA SER A 10 11.64 10.03 -13.23
C SER A 10 13.01 10.10 -12.56
N SER A 11 13.32 9.10 -11.76
CA SER A 11 14.67 8.88 -11.21
C SER A 11 15.26 7.60 -11.77
N THR A 12 16.57 7.56 -11.86
CA THR A 12 17.30 6.34 -12.22
C THR A 12 17.78 5.62 -10.96
N GLY A 13 17.97 4.31 -11.01
CA GLY A 13 18.61 3.56 -9.92
C GLY A 13 19.97 4.14 -9.53
N THR A 14 20.77 4.59 -10.51
CA THR A 14 22.05 5.26 -10.28
C THR A 14 21.91 6.59 -9.54
N GLY A 15 20.94 7.43 -9.93
CA GLY A 15 20.66 8.69 -9.24
C GLY A 15 20.27 8.46 -7.78
N THR A 16 19.44 7.46 -7.52
CA THR A 16 19.05 7.06 -6.16
C THR A 16 20.27 6.59 -5.35
N MET A 17 21.12 5.73 -5.92
CA MET A 17 22.36 5.26 -5.27
C MET A 17 23.30 6.40 -4.91
N ARG A 18 23.51 7.35 -5.80
CA ARG A 18 24.30 8.55 -5.51
C ARG A 18 23.71 9.36 -4.34
N GLY A 19 22.38 9.47 -4.29
CA GLY A 19 21.68 10.08 -3.15
C GLY A 19 21.94 9.37 -1.83
N LEU A 20 21.89 8.05 -1.81
CA LEU A 20 22.17 7.24 -0.61
C LEU A 20 23.65 7.39 -0.16
N ILE A 21 24.58 7.36 -1.10
CA ILE A 21 26.00 7.60 -0.81
C ILE A 21 26.20 8.98 -0.18
N ALA A 22 25.57 10.02 -0.73
CA ALA A 22 25.66 11.37 -0.18
C ALA A 22 25.08 11.46 1.25
N VAL A 23 24.02 10.74 1.56
CA VAL A 23 23.45 10.63 2.92
C VAL A 23 24.50 10.08 3.88
N LEU A 24 25.17 9.00 3.52
CA LEU A 24 26.23 8.39 4.36
C LEU A 24 27.45 9.30 4.52
N GLN A 25 27.92 9.91 3.43
CA GLN A 25 29.06 10.83 3.46
C GLN A 25 28.81 12.05 4.35
N ASN A 26 27.56 12.53 4.38
CA ASN A 26 27.16 13.66 5.22
C ASN A 26 26.66 13.25 6.61
N LYS A 27 26.75 11.96 6.97
CA LYS A 27 26.37 11.43 8.29
C LYS A 27 24.94 11.82 8.69
N CYS A 28 23.98 11.72 7.75
CA CYS A 28 22.60 12.03 8.04
C CYS A 28 21.96 10.92 8.89
N ASP A 29 21.19 11.29 9.90
CA ASP A 29 20.45 10.35 10.76
C ASP A 29 19.14 9.87 10.13
N LEU A 30 18.57 10.68 9.23
CA LEU A 30 17.23 10.50 8.67
C LEU A 30 17.22 10.71 7.16
N ILE A 31 16.39 9.91 6.48
CA ILE A 31 16.00 10.14 5.09
C ILE A 31 14.49 10.34 5.04
N ASN A 32 14.03 11.36 4.32
CA ASN A 32 12.67 11.45 3.82
C ASN A 32 12.64 11.19 2.32
N MET A 33 11.77 10.25 1.89
CA MET A 33 11.57 9.94 0.49
C MET A 33 10.08 10.00 0.14
N SER A 34 9.62 11.16 -0.32
CA SER A 34 8.25 11.37 -0.80
C SER A 34 8.11 11.01 -2.28
N TYR A 35 8.58 9.83 -2.65
CA TYR A 35 8.68 9.37 -4.02
C TYR A 35 8.49 7.85 -4.10
N GLY A 36 7.84 7.36 -5.17
CA GLY A 36 7.65 5.92 -5.36
C GLY A 36 6.73 5.57 -6.51
N GLY A 37 6.48 4.29 -6.66
CA GLY A 37 5.61 3.72 -7.70
C GLY A 37 5.02 2.38 -7.28
N ALA A 38 4.39 1.67 -8.20
CA ALA A 38 3.90 0.33 -7.96
C ALA A 38 5.02 -0.70 -8.18
N ALA A 39 5.05 -1.74 -7.36
CA ALA A 39 5.98 -2.86 -7.52
C ALA A 39 5.22 -4.18 -7.56
N PRO A 40 5.61 -5.11 -8.46
CA PRO A 40 4.98 -6.43 -8.57
C PRO A 40 5.36 -7.38 -7.43
N ARG A 41 6.50 -7.14 -6.79
CA ARG A 41 7.02 -7.95 -5.67
C ARG A 41 7.53 -7.04 -4.57
N PRO A 42 6.88 -7.03 -3.41
CA PRO A 42 7.36 -6.30 -2.25
C PRO A 42 8.73 -6.82 -1.79
N ASP A 43 9.57 -5.92 -1.29
CA ASP A 43 10.87 -6.21 -0.68
C ASP A 43 11.88 -6.95 -1.58
N VAL A 44 11.68 -6.94 -2.91
CA VAL A 44 12.51 -7.69 -3.86
C VAL A 44 13.14 -6.77 -4.90
N GLY A 45 14.46 -6.91 -5.07
CA GLY A 45 15.26 -6.19 -6.07
C GLY A 45 16.45 -5.47 -5.48
N ARG A 46 17.46 -5.18 -6.32
CA ARG A 46 18.73 -4.62 -5.87
C ARG A 46 18.57 -3.30 -5.10
N ILE A 47 17.77 -2.38 -5.60
CA ILE A 47 17.59 -1.08 -4.97
C ILE A 47 16.95 -1.19 -3.58
N TYR A 48 16.05 -2.16 -3.37
CA TYR A 48 15.40 -2.41 -2.07
C TYR A 48 16.37 -3.03 -1.08
N GLN A 49 17.32 -3.84 -1.54
CA GLN A 49 18.42 -4.35 -0.72
C GLN A 49 19.31 -3.20 -0.23
N GLU A 50 19.62 -2.25 -1.10
CA GLU A 50 20.40 -1.06 -0.72
C GLU A 50 19.64 -0.18 0.28
N TYR A 51 18.34 0.05 0.10
CA TYR A 51 17.53 0.74 1.10
C TYR A 51 17.59 0.02 2.46
N SER A 52 17.49 -1.31 2.43
CA SER A 52 17.57 -2.11 3.65
C SER A 52 18.96 -2.03 4.30
N GLN A 53 20.05 -1.97 3.52
CA GLN A 53 21.40 -1.80 4.05
C GLN A 53 21.59 -0.43 4.71
N ILE A 54 21.05 0.65 4.14
CA ILE A 54 21.11 2.00 4.73
C ILE A 54 20.52 1.98 6.14
N VAL A 55 19.41 1.29 6.34
CA VAL A 55 18.76 1.18 7.66
C VAL A 55 19.50 0.18 8.55
N ASN A 56 19.65 -1.06 8.07
CA ASN A 56 20.05 -2.19 8.90
C ASN A 56 21.56 -2.22 9.21
N ARG A 57 22.39 -1.64 8.33
CA ARG A 57 23.85 -1.63 8.48
C ARG A 57 24.38 -0.27 8.88
N HIS A 58 23.81 0.79 8.32
CA HIS A 58 24.33 2.13 8.55
C HIS A 58 23.54 2.95 9.57
N GLY A 59 22.47 2.37 10.12
CA GLY A 59 21.73 2.96 11.24
C GLY A 59 20.92 4.21 10.87
N VAL A 60 20.64 4.46 9.59
CA VAL A 60 19.87 5.63 9.14
C VAL A 60 18.39 5.29 9.16
N ILE A 61 17.58 6.10 9.81
CA ILE A 61 16.12 5.93 9.80
C ILE A 61 15.56 6.42 8.46
N PHE A 62 14.79 5.56 7.77
CA PHE A 62 14.30 5.86 6.44
C PHE A 62 12.77 5.96 6.45
N VAL A 63 12.24 7.17 6.27
CA VAL A 63 10.82 7.49 6.21
C VAL A 63 10.41 7.69 4.76
N SER A 64 9.32 7.06 4.33
CA SER A 64 8.84 7.18 2.95
C SER A 64 7.32 7.23 2.88
N SER A 65 6.81 7.85 1.84
CA SER A 65 5.38 7.90 1.57
C SER A 65 4.82 6.53 1.20
N ALA A 66 3.68 6.13 1.81
CA ALA A 66 3.02 4.84 1.50
C ALA A 66 2.31 4.83 0.14
N GLY A 67 2.10 6.00 -0.49
CA GLY A 67 1.49 6.14 -1.81
C GLY A 67 0.11 6.80 -1.80
N ASN A 68 -0.31 7.27 -2.99
CA ASN A 68 -1.57 7.99 -3.21
C ASN A 68 -2.51 7.21 -4.16
N ASN A 69 -2.54 5.89 -4.00
CA ASN A 69 -3.26 5.00 -4.91
C ASN A 69 -4.51 4.35 -4.30
N GLY A 70 -4.94 4.80 -3.10
CA GLY A 70 -6.19 4.36 -2.48
C GLY A 70 -7.44 4.75 -3.30
N PRO A 71 -8.63 4.35 -2.87
CA PRO A 71 -8.98 3.73 -1.59
C PRO A 71 -8.97 2.19 -1.54
N ALA A 72 -8.80 1.46 -2.65
CA ALA A 72 -8.78 -0.01 -2.62
C ALA A 72 -7.60 -0.55 -1.80
N LEU A 73 -7.77 -1.78 -1.29
CA LEU A 73 -6.71 -2.50 -0.59
C LEU A 73 -5.55 -2.84 -1.54
N SER A 74 -4.40 -3.18 -0.97
CA SER A 74 -3.18 -3.57 -1.72
C SER A 74 -2.67 -2.51 -2.69
N SER A 75 -3.01 -1.24 -2.44
CA SER A 75 -2.64 -0.09 -3.29
C SER A 75 -1.39 0.64 -2.81
N VAL A 76 -0.66 0.09 -1.81
CA VAL A 76 0.56 0.69 -1.28
C VAL A 76 1.65 0.83 -2.33
N GLY A 77 2.33 1.96 -2.28
CA GLY A 77 3.43 2.30 -3.17
C GLY A 77 4.77 1.75 -2.70
N SER A 78 5.67 1.56 -3.64
CA SER A 78 7.05 1.15 -3.42
C SER A 78 7.98 2.38 -3.51
N PRO A 79 8.98 2.57 -2.63
CA PRO A 79 9.41 1.61 -1.61
C PRO A 79 8.65 1.73 -0.27
N GLY A 80 7.98 2.85 0.03
CA GLY A 80 7.50 3.17 1.36
C GLY A 80 6.59 2.10 1.98
N GLY A 81 5.56 1.65 1.27
CA GLY A 81 4.66 0.62 1.77
C GLY A 81 5.13 -0.82 1.52
N THR A 82 6.19 -1.03 0.74
CA THR A 82 6.59 -2.39 0.30
C THR A 82 7.94 -2.85 0.82
N THR A 83 8.77 -1.96 1.38
CA THR A 83 10.12 -2.30 1.86
C THR A 83 10.14 -2.36 3.38
N SER A 84 10.43 -3.54 3.92
CA SER A 84 10.31 -3.84 5.36
C SER A 84 11.21 -2.99 6.28
N ALA A 85 12.30 -2.46 5.76
CA ALA A 85 13.23 -1.63 6.54
C ALA A 85 12.76 -0.16 6.66
N LEU A 86 11.89 0.31 5.78
CA LEU A 86 11.41 1.68 5.75
C LEU A 86 10.17 1.86 6.62
N LEU A 87 9.93 3.10 7.04
CA LEU A 87 8.67 3.51 7.65
C LEU A 87 7.75 4.07 6.57
N GLY A 88 6.71 3.33 6.21
CA GLY A 88 5.69 3.72 5.24
C GLY A 88 4.59 4.55 5.88
N ILE A 89 4.46 5.83 5.45
CA ILE A 89 3.57 6.79 6.09
C ILE A 89 2.32 7.03 5.26
N GLY A 90 1.15 6.73 5.84
CA GLY A 90 -0.18 7.06 5.34
C GLY A 90 -0.57 8.52 5.60
N ALA A 91 -1.63 8.99 4.97
CA ALA A 91 -2.07 10.39 5.03
C ALA A 91 -3.42 10.53 5.73
N SER A 92 -3.46 11.31 6.80
CA SER A 92 -4.69 11.69 7.51
C SER A 92 -4.99 13.17 7.40
N VAL A 93 -6.25 13.51 7.65
CA VAL A 93 -6.74 14.87 7.85
C VAL A 93 -7.31 14.97 9.26
N THR A 94 -6.79 15.94 10.02
CA THR A 94 -7.24 16.20 11.40
C THR A 94 -8.38 17.22 11.43
N PRO A 95 -9.17 17.28 12.52
CA PRO A 95 -10.20 18.30 12.69
C PRO A 95 -9.68 19.72 12.49
N GLN A 96 -8.51 20.03 13.03
CA GLN A 96 -7.90 21.35 12.90
C GLN A 96 -7.50 21.69 11.46
N MET A 97 -6.95 20.70 10.73
CA MET A 97 -6.67 20.88 9.31
C MET A 97 -7.94 21.16 8.49
N MET A 98 -9.05 20.50 8.83
CA MET A 98 -10.33 20.73 8.14
C MET A 98 -10.79 22.18 8.28
N LEU A 99 -10.64 22.77 9.46
CA LEU A 99 -10.97 24.18 9.72
C LEU A 99 -9.96 25.12 9.04
N ASP A 100 -8.68 24.97 9.36
CA ASP A 100 -7.66 25.97 9.01
C ASP A 100 -7.18 25.89 7.57
N GLN A 101 -7.00 24.67 7.03
CA GLN A 101 -6.46 24.50 5.69
C GLN A 101 -7.53 24.39 4.61
N TYR A 102 -8.71 23.88 4.97
CA TYR A 102 -9.76 23.60 3.99
C TYR A 102 -11.00 24.50 4.18
N GLY A 103 -10.98 25.36 5.19
CA GLY A 103 -12.05 26.34 5.44
C GLY A 103 -13.41 25.70 5.73
N MET A 104 -13.42 24.50 6.30
CA MET A 104 -14.68 23.88 6.70
C MET A 104 -15.33 24.66 7.84
N ARG A 105 -16.66 24.73 7.84
CA ARG A 105 -17.43 25.38 8.91
C ARG A 105 -17.50 24.54 10.18
N GLU A 106 -17.45 23.22 10.02
CA GLU A 106 -17.52 22.24 11.11
C GLU A 106 -16.39 21.25 10.99
N ALA A 107 -15.65 21.06 12.08
CA ALA A 107 -14.66 20.00 12.16
C ALA A 107 -15.34 18.62 12.23
N ARG A 108 -14.70 17.62 11.68
CA ARG A 108 -15.08 16.21 11.80
C ARG A 108 -13.99 15.48 12.55
N PRO A 109 -14.26 14.26 13.05
CA PRO A 109 -13.21 13.40 13.60
C PRO A 109 -12.04 13.22 12.62
N ASP A 110 -10.90 12.80 13.15
CA ASP A 110 -9.76 12.40 12.33
C ASP A 110 -10.17 11.38 11.27
N MET A 111 -9.73 11.57 10.04
CA MET A 111 -10.03 10.69 8.91
C MET A 111 -8.78 10.47 8.07
N GLN A 112 -8.81 9.41 7.27
CA GLN A 112 -7.80 9.22 6.24
C GLN A 112 -8.23 9.93 4.94
N PHE A 113 -7.26 10.52 4.23
CA PHE A 113 -7.54 10.97 2.88
C PHE A 113 -7.93 9.79 1.98
N THR A 114 -8.99 9.98 1.18
CA THR A 114 -9.54 8.95 0.29
C THR A 114 -8.48 8.33 -0.62
N TRP A 115 -7.57 9.12 -1.14
CA TRP A 115 -6.48 8.69 -2.03
C TRP A 115 -5.28 8.06 -1.30
N SER A 116 -5.18 8.14 0.02
CA SER A 116 -4.09 7.47 0.75
C SER A 116 -4.09 5.98 0.46
N SER A 117 -2.95 5.42 0.10
CA SER A 117 -2.81 3.99 -0.19
C SER A 117 -3.09 3.13 1.05
N ARG A 118 -3.55 1.93 0.82
CA ARG A 118 -3.92 0.96 1.85
C ARG A 118 -3.21 -0.37 1.63
N GLY A 119 -2.84 -1.01 2.74
CA GLY A 119 -2.40 -2.39 2.73
C GLY A 119 -3.54 -3.39 2.45
N PRO A 120 -3.26 -4.70 2.58
CA PRO A 120 -1.93 -5.27 2.81
C PRO A 120 -1.06 -5.17 1.56
N THR A 121 0.24 -5.42 1.70
CA THR A 121 1.12 -5.68 0.54
C THR A 121 0.75 -6.99 -0.13
N LEU A 122 1.25 -7.22 -1.35
CA LEU A 122 1.00 -8.48 -2.08
C LEU A 122 1.56 -9.73 -1.38
N ASP A 123 2.51 -9.57 -0.47
CA ASP A 123 3.07 -10.61 0.39
C ASP A 123 2.52 -10.57 1.83
N GLY A 124 1.40 -9.89 2.03
CA GLY A 124 0.60 -9.93 3.25
C GLY A 124 1.07 -9.05 4.42
N ASP A 125 2.13 -8.26 4.25
CA ASP A 125 2.55 -7.28 5.27
C ASP A 125 1.53 -6.13 5.38
N LEU A 126 1.56 -5.41 6.49
CA LEU A 126 0.63 -4.33 6.78
C LEU A 126 0.65 -3.23 5.70
N GLY A 127 1.82 -2.90 5.18
CA GLY A 127 2.01 -1.97 4.06
C GLY A 127 2.06 -0.49 4.47
N VAL A 128 1.13 -0.04 5.31
CA VAL A 128 1.20 1.26 5.97
C VAL A 128 1.69 1.02 7.40
N ASP A 129 2.80 1.64 7.82
CA ASP A 129 3.32 1.46 9.19
C ASP A 129 2.67 2.43 10.17
N LEU A 130 2.62 3.69 9.80
CA LEU A 130 2.11 4.81 10.60
C LEU A 130 1.35 5.79 9.73
N THR A 131 0.63 6.68 10.37
CA THR A 131 -0.09 7.77 9.71
C THR A 131 0.35 9.12 10.27
N ALA A 132 0.41 10.13 9.41
CA ALA A 132 0.69 11.51 9.78
C ALA A 132 -0.18 12.48 8.96
N PRO A 133 -0.30 13.78 9.35
CA PRO A 133 -1.06 14.76 8.59
C PRO A 133 -0.62 14.84 7.13
N GLY A 134 -1.57 14.68 6.20
CA GLY A 134 -1.33 14.58 4.76
C GLY A 134 -1.57 15.85 3.96
N GLY A 135 -1.91 16.94 4.61
CA GLY A 135 -2.03 18.27 4.02
C GLY A 135 -1.00 19.22 4.59
N ALA A 136 -0.47 20.09 3.76
CA ALA A 136 0.49 21.10 4.17
C ALA A 136 0.30 22.42 3.42
N ILE A 137 0.51 23.53 4.12
CA ILE A 137 0.73 24.83 3.52
C ILE A 137 2.25 25.02 3.43
N ALA A 138 2.79 24.81 2.24
CA ALA A 138 4.24 24.82 2.01
C ALA A 138 4.67 26.14 1.38
N PRO A 139 5.88 26.65 1.71
CA PRO A 139 6.46 27.78 1.01
C PRO A 139 6.76 27.41 -0.44
N VAL A 140 6.76 28.40 -1.30
CA VAL A 140 7.16 28.25 -2.71
C VAL A 140 8.45 29.02 -2.97
N PRO A 141 9.22 28.68 -4.03
CA PRO A 141 10.41 29.41 -4.41
C PRO A 141 10.15 30.91 -4.62
N ASN A 142 11.13 31.74 -4.27
CA ASN A 142 11.01 33.20 -4.28
C ASN A 142 10.70 33.82 -5.66
N TRP A 143 10.94 33.09 -6.75
CA TRP A 143 10.59 33.55 -8.11
C TRP A 143 9.12 33.34 -8.47
N GLN A 144 8.32 32.69 -7.59
CA GLN A 144 6.87 32.57 -7.78
C GLN A 144 6.16 33.74 -7.11
N LEU A 145 5.11 34.26 -7.75
CA LEU A 145 4.28 35.34 -7.19
C LEU A 145 3.46 34.89 -5.96
N ARG A 146 3.28 33.59 -5.78
CA ARG A 146 2.64 33.01 -4.58
C ARG A 146 3.64 32.91 -3.45
N ARG A 147 3.21 33.23 -2.24
CA ARG A 147 4.04 33.04 -1.03
C ARG A 147 4.00 31.61 -0.51
N THR A 148 2.85 30.96 -0.67
CA THR A 148 2.58 29.60 -0.20
C THR A 148 1.75 28.83 -1.20
N THR A 149 1.79 27.51 -1.13
CA THR A 149 0.88 26.63 -1.84
C THR A 149 0.36 25.56 -0.90
N GLN A 150 -0.91 25.21 -1.01
CA GLN A 150 -1.48 24.07 -0.33
C GLN A 150 -1.21 22.81 -1.14
N MET A 151 -0.70 21.79 -0.49
CA MET A 151 -0.40 20.50 -1.10
C MET A 151 -0.96 19.37 -0.24
N ASN A 152 -1.46 18.31 -0.89
CA ASN A 152 -1.99 17.11 -0.26
C ASN A 152 -1.28 15.89 -0.83
N GLY A 153 -0.95 14.95 0.03
CA GLY A 153 -0.29 13.71 -0.38
C GLY A 153 0.34 12.98 0.79
N THR A 154 0.58 11.69 0.66
CA THR A 154 1.51 10.97 1.54
C THR A 154 2.93 11.55 1.42
N SER A 155 3.18 12.28 0.32
CA SER A 155 4.38 13.11 0.15
C SER A 155 4.49 14.26 1.15
N MET A 156 3.40 14.66 1.81
CA MET A 156 3.35 15.65 2.91
C MET A 156 3.34 14.96 4.26
N SER A 157 2.71 13.80 4.38
CA SER A 157 2.72 13.01 5.62
C SER A 157 4.12 12.50 5.94
N SER A 158 4.85 12.01 4.95
CA SER A 158 6.19 11.47 5.13
C SER A 158 7.17 12.50 5.70
N PRO A 159 7.32 13.72 5.14
CA PRO A 159 8.21 14.73 5.74
C PRO A 159 7.69 15.24 7.10
N SER A 160 6.37 15.27 7.34
CA SER A 160 5.81 15.59 8.65
C SER A 160 6.25 14.58 9.70
N ALA A 161 6.12 13.28 9.40
CA ALA A 161 6.61 12.20 10.26
C ALA A 161 8.15 12.26 10.42
N CYS A 162 8.88 12.49 9.33
CA CYS A 162 10.34 12.60 9.36
C CYS A 162 10.81 13.75 10.27
N GLY A 163 10.18 14.94 10.17
CA GLY A 163 10.46 16.08 11.03
C GLY A 163 10.14 15.80 12.50
N SER A 164 9.04 15.11 12.77
CA SER A 164 8.68 14.66 14.12
C SER A 164 9.70 13.68 14.69
N ILE A 165 10.20 12.74 13.88
CA ILE A 165 11.26 11.81 14.28
C ILE A 165 12.58 12.56 14.49
N ALA A 166 12.89 13.58 13.69
CA ALA A 166 14.07 14.43 13.90
C ALA A 166 14.03 15.12 15.27
N LEU A 167 12.87 15.61 15.68
CA LEU A 167 12.67 16.19 17.01
C LEU A 167 12.91 15.14 18.11
N LEU A 168 12.37 13.93 17.94
CA LEU A 168 12.60 12.79 18.84
C LEU A 168 14.10 12.50 18.99
N LEU A 169 14.82 12.39 17.87
CA LEU A 169 16.27 12.13 17.88
C LEU A 169 17.07 13.26 18.51
N SER A 170 16.65 14.51 18.31
CA SER A 170 17.27 15.68 18.95
C SER A 170 17.21 15.57 20.47
N GLY A 171 16.05 15.21 21.02
CA GLY A 171 15.89 14.98 22.46
C GLY A 171 16.76 13.84 22.98
N LEU A 172 16.78 12.71 22.29
CA LEU A 172 17.62 11.56 22.68
C LEU A 172 19.11 11.89 22.66
N LYS A 173 19.59 12.62 21.63
CA LYS A 173 20.98 13.06 21.52
C LYS A 173 21.36 14.06 22.63
N GLN A 174 20.47 14.97 23.00
CA GLN A 174 20.69 15.91 24.09
C GLN A 174 20.88 15.18 25.42
N GLU A 175 20.14 14.11 25.64
CA GLU A 175 20.26 13.27 26.84
C GLU A 175 21.33 12.15 26.70
N LYS A 176 22.09 12.14 25.61
CA LYS A 176 23.14 11.13 25.30
C LYS A 176 22.60 9.69 25.32
N GLN A 177 21.34 9.51 24.93
CA GLN A 177 20.72 8.19 24.81
C GLN A 177 21.02 7.57 23.44
N ASN A 178 21.48 6.32 23.46
CA ASN A 178 21.67 5.56 22.23
C ASN A 178 20.33 5.21 21.60
N HIS A 179 20.25 5.33 20.29
CA HIS A 179 19.09 4.97 19.50
C HIS A 179 19.49 4.21 18.24
N THR A 180 18.61 3.36 17.78
CA THR A 180 18.75 2.57 16.58
C THR A 180 17.45 2.67 15.76
N PRO A 181 17.50 2.47 14.44
CA PRO A 181 16.29 2.50 13.62
C PRO A 181 15.20 1.56 14.12
N HIS A 182 15.57 0.35 14.53
CA HIS A 182 14.60 -0.66 14.98
C HIS A 182 13.98 -0.32 16.33
N ARG A 183 14.77 0.24 17.25
CA ARG A 183 14.28 0.68 18.55
C ARG A 183 13.34 1.88 18.40
N VAL A 184 13.70 2.85 17.58
CA VAL A 184 12.84 4.02 17.27
C VAL A 184 11.56 3.57 16.59
N ARG A 185 11.64 2.69 15.57
CA ARG A 185 10.46 2.13 14.90
C ARG A 185 9.52 1.46 15.90
N ARG A 186 10.03 0.59 16.78
CA ARG A 186 9.24 -0.11 17.81
C ARG A 186 8.55 0.87 18.75
N ALA A 187 9.26 1.89 19.22
CA ALA A 187 8.68 2.92 20.06
C ALA A 187 7.52 3.64 19.36
N LEU A 188 7.72 4.05 18.10
CA LEU A 188 6.69 4.72 17.30
C LEU A 188 5.47 3.82 17.06
N GLU A 189 5.69 2.56 16.68
CA GLU A 189 4.61 1.60 16.43
C GLU A 189 3.80 1.25 17.69
N ASN A 190 4.48 1.12 18.85
CA ASN A 190 3.84 0.77 20.12
C ASN A 190 3.15 1.95 20.81
N THR A 191 3.44 3.17 20.41
CA THR A 191 2.87 4.40 21.01
C THR A 191 1.99 5.22 20.09
N ALA A 192 1.87 4.81 18.83
CA ALA A 192 0.94 5.42 17.88
C ALA A 192 -0.50 5.35 18.41
N VAL A 193 -1.32 6.33 18.03
CA VAL A 193 -2.72 6.40 18.47
C VAL A 193 -3.62 6.04 17.29
N PRO A 194 -4.36 4.92 17.37
CA PRO A 194 -5.30 4.53 16.33
C PRO A 194 -6.38 5.60 16.12
N ILE A 195 -6.68 5.88 14.87
CA ILE A 195 -7.80 6.74 14.47
C ILE A 195 -9.06 5.86 14.46
N ALA A 196 -10.08 6.29 15.18
CA ALA A 196 -11.32 5.54 15.29
C ALA A 196 -12.00 5.33 13.92
N GLY A 197 -12.54 4.14 13.69
CA GLY A 197 -13.24 3.79 12.45
C GLY A 197 -12.32 3.39 11.29
N LEU A 198 -10.99 3.49 11.43
CA LEU A 198 -10.04 3.02 10.43
C LEU A 198 -9.45 1.65 10.81
N THR A 199 -9.27 0.81 9.81
CA THR A 199 -8.60 -0.49 9.97
C THR A 199 -7.07 -0.33 10.03
N PRO A 200 -6.32 -1.29 10.59
CA PRO A 200 -4.86 -1.28 10.52
C PRO A 200 -4.30 -1.25 9.08
N LEU A 201 -5.02 -1.83 8.12
CA LEU A 201 -4.63 -1.78 6.70
C LEU A 201 -4.68 -0.37 6.10
N GLU A 202 -5.46 0.53 6.70
CA GLU A 202 -5.60 1.91 6.27
C GLU A 202 -4.56 2.81 6.95
N GLN A 203 -4.44 2.72 8.27
CA GLN A 203 -3.70 3.66 9.10
C GLN A 203 -2.38 3.14 9.66
N GLY A 204 -2.06 1.85 9.44
CA GLY A 204 -0.96 1.22 10.15
C GLY A 204 -1.26 1.11 11.65
N ARG A 205 -0.30 1.49 12.48
CA ARG A 205 -0.47 1.54 13.94
C ARG A 205 -1.24 2.78 14.42
N GLY A 206 -1.50 3.72 13.53
CA GLY A 206 -2.22 4.96 13.83
C GLY A 206 -1.39 6.21 13.64
N MET A 207 -1.88 7.31 14.22
CA MET A 207 -1.22 8.62 14.19
C MET A 207 0.07 8.58 14.99
N ILE A 208 1.16 9.05 14.38
CA ILE A 208 2.47 9.16 15.03
C ILE A 208 2.42 10.07 16.27
N ARG A 209 3.04 9.62 17.38
CA ARG A 209 3.14 10.35 18.67
C ARG A 209 4.57 10.29 19.17
N VAL A 210 5.37 11.26 18.76
CA VAL A 210 6.80 11.30 19.14
C VAL A 210 7.03 11.66 20.61
N ASP A 211 6.09 12.37 21.23
CA ASP A 211 6.06 12.61 22.67
C ASP A 211 5.99 11.29 23.46
N LYS A 212 5.02 10.45 23.14
CA LYS A 212 4.87 9.13 23.76
C LYS A 212 6.02 8.18 23.40
N ALA A 213 6.52 8.23 22.17
CA ALA A 213 7.67 7.44 21.76
C ALA A 213 8.95 7.83 22.50
N TYR A 214 9.13 9.12 22.78
CA TYR A 214 10.24 9.62 23.60
C TYR A 214 10.19 9.05 25.02
N ASP A 215 9.04 9.16 25.69
CA ASP A 215 8.84 8.61 27.03
C ASP A 215 9.04 7.08 27.05
N TRP A 216 8.55 6.38 26.02
CA TRP A 216 8.73 4.96 25.87
C TRP A 216 10.22 4.59 25.77
N LEU A 217 10.99 5.31 24.95
CA LEU A 217 12.43 5.06 24.76
C LEU A 217 13.24 5.31 26.04
N LYS A 218 12.83 6.26 26.85
CA LYS A 218 13.46 6.55 28.16
C LYS A 218 13.19 5.46 29.18
N ASN A 219 11.96 4.94 29.21
CA ASN A 219 11.52 4.00 30.22
C ASN A 219 11.86 2.52 29.91
N HIS A 220 12.19 2.22 28.66
CA HIS A 220 12.47 0.85 28.23
C HIS A 220 13.89 0.76 27.64
N PRO A 221 14.85 0.21 28.39
CA PRO A 221 16.22 0.02 27.89
C PRO A 221 16.26 -0.91 26.68
N PRO A 222 17.33 -0.89 25.87
CA PRO A 222 17.48 -1.78 24.72
C PRO A 222 17.45 -3.25 25.16
N LEU A 223 17.02 -4.14 24.25
CA LEU A 223 16.98 -5.58 24.46
C LEU A 223 18.37 -6.21 24.48
N SER A 224 19.32 -5.58 23.80
CA SER A 224 20.71 -5.97 23.70
C SER A 224 21.58 -4.73 23.50
N GLU A 225 22.87 -4.86 23.66
CA GLU A 225 23.82 -3.77 23.41
C GLU A 225 23.85 -3.38 21.93
N SER A 226 23.72 -4.38 21.04
CA SER A 226 23.57 -4.17 19.61
C SER A 226 22.09 -4.05 19.22
N ASP A 227 21.86 -3.48 18.04
CA ASP A 227 20.51 -3.37 17.50
C ASP A 227 19.96 -4.74 17.10
N LEU A 228 18.83 -5.12 17.67
CA LEU A 228 18.17 -6.40 17.43
C LEU A 228 16.77 -6.19 16.90
N ARG A 229 16.48 -6.82 15.76
CA ARG A 229 15.14 -6.92 15.20
C ARG A 229 14.70 -8.37 15.09
N PHE A 230 13.40 -8.56 15.05
CA PHE A 230 12.79 -9.86 14.84
C PHE A 230 12.08 -9.87 13.48
N GLU A 231 12.31 -10.92 12.72
CA GLU A 231 11.61 -11.14 11.45
C GLU A 231 10.71 -12.36 11.57
N ALA A 232 9.45 -12.19 11.15
CA ALA A 232 8.53 -13.28 10.92
C ALA A 232 8.33 -13.46 9.39
N ARG A 233 8.55 -14.67 8.90
CA ARG A 233 8.40 -15.00 7.47
C ARG A 233 7.58 -16.26 7.29
N VAL A 234 6.53 -16.21 6.47
CA VAL A 234 5.72 -17.38 6.12
C VAL A 234 6.47 -18.21 5.09
N SER A 235 7.29 -19.14 5.59
CA SER A 235 8.20 -19.94 4.75
C SER A 235 7.49 -20.84 3.74
N SER A 236 6.27 -21.28 4.06
CA SER A 236 5.40 -22.05 3.16
C SER A 236 4.74 -21.18 2.05
N ARG A 237 4.90 -19.85 2.07
CA ARG A 237 4.38 -18.90 1.07
C ARG A 237 5.47 -17.94 0.58
N ASN A 238 6.53 -18.47 -0.01
CA ASN A 238 7.64 -17.69 -0.59
C ASN A 238 8.27 -16.67 0.35
N ASN A 239 8.37 -17.00 1.65
CA ASN A 239 8.87 -16.10 2.69
C ASN A 239 8.09 -14.77 2.79
N ALA A 240 6.78 -14.83 2.59
CA ALA A 240 5.88 -13.70 2.74
C ALA A 240 5.98 -13.09 4.16
N ARG A 241 5.75 -11.79 4.28
CA ARG A 241 5.84 -11.05 5.54
C ARG A 241 4.55 -11.07 6.35
N GLY A 242 3.47 -11.56 5.76
CA GLY A 242 2.18 -11.77 6.40
C GLY A 242 1.41 -12.88 5.72
N ILE A 243 0.20 -13.13 6.20
CA ILE A 243 -0.73 -14.10 5.61
C ILE A 243 -1.83 -13.30 4.90
N TYR A 244 -1.96 -13.49 3.59
CA TYR A 244 -3.01 -12.86 2.81
C TYR A 244 -3.74 -13.90 1.98
N LEU A 245 -5.00 -14.17 2.33
CA LEU A 245 -5.90 -15.11 1.66
C LEU A 245 -7.06 -14.30 1.07
N ARG A 246 -7.25 -14.33 -0.23
CA ARG A 246 -8.31 -13.56 -0.88
C ARG A 246 -8.94 -14.23 -2.08
N GLU A 247 -8.24 -15.18 -2.68
CA GLU A 247 -8.73 -15.77 -3.92
C GLU A 247 -9.71 -16.92 -3.63
N PRO A 248 -10.70 -17.19 -4.49
CA PRO A 248 -11.72 -18.21 -4.24
C PRO A 248 -11.17 -19.59 -3.91
N PHE A 249 -10.02 -19.94 -4.49
CA PHE A 249 -9.36 -21.23 -4.23
C PHE A 249 -8.56 -21.26 -2.90
N GLU A 250 -8.37 -20.12 -2.24
CA GLU A 250 -7.69 -20.03 -0.94
C GLU A 250 -8.65 -20.11 0.23
N ILE A 251 -9.87 -19.60 0.08
CA ILE A 251 -10.80 -19.42 1.19
C ILE A 251 -11.69 -20.63 1.49
N ASN A 252 -11.63 -21.67 0.66
CA ASN A 252 -12.49 -22.87 0.76
C ASN A 252 -11.89 -23.98 1.63
N ARG A 253 -10.78 -23.74 2.30
CA ARG A 253 -10.07 -24.72 3.13
C ARG A 253 -9.23 -24.06 4.21
N THR A 254 -8.99 -24.82 5.26
CA THR A 254 -8.03 -24.44 6.31
C THR A 254 -6.59 -24.51 5.80
N HIS A 255 -5.76 -23.55 6.21
CA HIS A 255 -4.34 -23.48 5.88
C HIS A 255 -3.47 -23.71 7.13
N SER A 256 -2.56 -24.64 7.04
CA SER A 256 -1.49 -24.85 8.05
C SER A 256 -0.20 -24.25 7.49
N LEU A 257 0.25 -23.15 8.06
CA LEU A 257 1.32 -22.33 7.52
C LEU A 257 2.55 -22.34 8.45
N SER A 258 3.71 -22.63 7.88
CA SER A 258 4.97 -22.60 8.61
C SER A 258 5.52 -21.18 8.63
N VAL A 259 5.67 -20.61 9.81
CA VAL A 259 6.23 -19.27 10.04
C VAL A 259 7.62 -19.41 10.67
N THR A 260 8.61 -18.86 10.01
CA THR A 260 9.98 -18.80 10.50
C THR A 260 10.21 -17.48 11.22
N LEU A 261 10.59 -17.56 12.47
CA LEU A 261 10.97 -16.44 13.32
C LEU A 261 12.49 -16.38 13.42
N SER A 262 13.07 -15.22 13.15
CA SER A 262 14.52 -15.05 13.13
C SER A 262 14.92 -13.79 13.90
N PRO A 263 15.79 -13.89 14.92
CA PRO A 263 16.50 -12.73 15.42
C PRO A 263 17.48 -12.25 14.35
N ARG A 264 17.57 -10.95 14.16
CA ARG A 264 18.51 -10.32 13.23
C ARG A 264 19.36 -9.33 13.99
N PHE A 265 20.59 -9.74 14.24
CA PHE A 265 21.60 -8.93 14.90
C PHE A 265 22.20 -7.92 13.91
N HIS A 266 22.64 -6.80 14.46
CA HIS A 266 23.46 -5.87 13.69
C HIS A 266 24.78 -6.56 13.29
N HIS A 267 25.37 -6.13 12.18
CA HIS A 267 26.60 -6.75 11.65
C HIS A 267 27.82 -6.64 12.62
N ASP A 268 27.81 -5.65 13.51
CA ASP A 268 28.86 -5.41 14.50
C ASP A 268 28.58 -6.10 15.86
N ALA A 269 27.47 -6.84 15.97
CA ALA A 269 27.12 -7.53 17.21
C ALA A 269 28.21 -8.52 17.60
N ALA A 270 28.62 -8.50 18.87
CA ALA A 270 29.61 -9.41 19.38
C ALA A 270 29.15 -10.89 19.26
N LYS A 271 30.06 -11.78 18.90
CA LYS A 271 29.73 -13.20 18.77
C LYS A 271 29.24 -13.82 20.09
N THR A 272 29.79 -13.36 21.20
CA THR A 272 29.36 -13.77 22.54
C THR A 272 27.91 -13.39 22.79
N GLU A 273 27.52 -12.15 22.49
CA GLU A 273 26.13 -11.69 22.59
C GLU A 273 25.18 -12.52 21.73
N GLN A 274 25.59 -12.86 20.50
CA GLN A 274 24.80 -13.73 19.63
C GLN A 274 24.65 -15.16 20.17
N ILE A 275 25.71 -15.73 20.77
CA ILE A 275 25.70 -17.09 21.31
C ILE A 275 24.85 -17.16 22.57
N GLU A 276 24.95 -16.17 23.43
CA GLU A 276 24.24 -16.11 24.72
C GLU A 276 22.79 -15.62 24.59
N PHE A 277 22.40 -15.21 23.39
CA PHE A 277 21.07 -14.65 23.14
C PHE A 277 19.97 -15.69 23.33
N GLU A 278 19.06 -15.37 24.23
CA GLU A 278 17.81 -16.09 24.44
C GLU A 278 16.67 -15.10 24.63
N GLN A 279 15.59 -15.28 23.88
CA GLN A 279 14.36 -14.48 24.00
C GLN A 279 13.14 -15.38 24.01
N ARG A 280 12.41 -15.40 25.11
CA ARG A 280 11.10 -16.03 25.17
C ARG A 280 10.06 -15.08 24.55
N LEU A 281 9.23 -15.61 23.67
CA LEU A 281 8.09 -14.92 23.10
C LEU A 281 6.82 -15.66 23.47
N GLN A 282 5.86 -14.93 24.00
CA GLN A 282 4.48 -15.39 24.20
C GLN A 282 3.61 -14.81 23.09
N PHE A 283 2.86 -15.67 22.40
CA PHE A 283 2.02 -15.29 21.29
C PHE A 283 0.59 -15.05 21.72
N GLN A 284 -0.04 -14.04 21.09
CA GLN A 284 -1.45 -13.70 21.25
C GLN A 284 -2.05 -13.33 19.89
N CYS A 285 -3.28 -13.79 19.68
CA CYS A 285 -4.14 -13.41 18.56
C CYS A 285 -5.59 -13.50 19.02
N ASP A 286 -6.36 -12.43 18.88
CA ASP A 286 -7.75 -12.37 19.37
C ASP A 286 -8.76 -13.00 18.40
N ALA A 287 -8.30 -13.45 17.22
CA ALA A 287 -9.16 -14.01 16.19
C ALA A 287 -9.35 -15.51 16.39
N PRO A 288 -10.60 -16.00 16.61
CA PRO A 288 -10.87 -17.43 16.88
C PRO A 288 -10.59 -18.34 15.68
N TRP A 289 -10.51 -17.77 14.48
CA TRP A 289 -10.18 -18.47 13.23
C TRP A 289 -8.66 -18.62 12.99
N VAL A 290 -7.84 -18.20 13.96
CA VAL A 290 -6.37 -18.34 13.94
C VAL A 290 -5.92 -19.20 15.11
N GLU A 291 -5.36 -20.37 14.82
CA GLU A 291 -4.71 -21.21 15.81
C GLU A 291 -3.18 -21.01 15.72
N HIS A 292 -2.50 -20.89 16.86
CA HIS A 292 -1.05 -20.65 16.91
C HIS A 292 -0.39 -21.32 18.12
N ALA A 293 0.94 -21.42 18.09
CA ALA A 293 1.72 -21.83 19.25
C ALA A 293 1.59 -20.79 20.38
N GLY A 294 1.50 -21.22 21.62
CA GLY A 294 1.39 -20.32 22.78
C GLY A 294 2.66 -19.54 23.06
N GLN A 295 3.83 -20.19 22.88
CA GLN A 295 5.13 -19.57 23.15
C GLN A 295 6.26 -20.23 22.37
N VAL A 296 7.37 -19.52 22.23
CA VAL A 296 8.61 -20.03 21.66
C VAL A 296 9.82 -19.43 22.37
N LEU A 297 10.89 -20.20 22.51
CA LEU A 297 12.20 -19.70 22.90
C LEU A 297 13.05 -19.52 21.64
N LEU A 298 13.45 -18.28 21.36
CA LEU A 298 14.41 -17.93 20.31
C LEU A 298 15.81 -17.89 20.89
N ALA A 299 16.73 -18.58 20.24
CA ALA A 299 18.16 -18.43 20.39
C ALA A 299 18.71 -17.69 19.17
N ASN A 300 20.00 -17.67 18.93
CA ASN A 300 20.63 -17.04 17.77
C ASN A 300 20.22 -17.62 16.40
N SER A 301 19.56 -18.78 16.39
CA SER A 301 19.05 -19.45 15.19
C SER A 301 17.55 -19.23 14.99
N ALA A 302 17.11 -19.29 13.73
CA ALA A 302 15.69 -19.21 13.40
C ALA A 302 14.89 -20.37 14.01
N ARG A 303 13.67 -20.08 14.44
CA ARG A 303 12.69 -21.07 14.92
C ARG A 303 11.45 -21.07 14.04
N ARG A 304 10.83 -22.23 13.89
CA ARG A 304 9.57 -22.37 13.15
C ARG A 304 8.44 -22.58 14.12
N ILE A 305 7.35 -21.87 13.85
CA ILE A 305 6.05 -22.11 14.49
C ILE A 305 5.03 -22.44 13.41
N ASN A 306 3.97 -23.12 13.78
CA ASN A 306 2.84 -23.36 12.90
C ASN A 306 1.73 -22.38 13.24
N VAL A 307 1.16 -21.76 12.20
CA VAL A 307 -0.03 -20.89 12.28
C VAL A 307 -1.08 -21.50 11.39
N LYS A 308 -2.25 -21.83 11.96
CA LYS A 308 -3.36 -22.38 11.24
C LYS A 308 -4.41 -21.29 11.07
N VAL A 309 -4.86 -21.08 9.83
CA VAL A 309 -5.90 -20.10 9.47
C VAL A 309 -7.06 -20.83 8.85
N ASP A 310 -8.25 -20.68 9.43
CA ASP A 310 -9.49 -21.28 8.93
C ASP A 310 -10.45 -20.19 8.41
N PRO A 311 -10.49 -19.94 7.09
CA PRO A 311 -11.39 -18.97 6.50
C PRO A 311 -12.81 -19.51 6.27
N THR A 312 -13.04 -20.82 6.45
CA THR A 312 -14.27 -21.49 5.95
C THR A 312 -15.56 -21.10 6.69
N GLN A 313 -15.43 -20.54 7.89
CA GLN A 313 -16.54 -20.09 8.72
C GLN A 313 -16.68 -18.56 8.80
N LEU A 314 -15.87 -17.84 8.04
CA LEU A 314 -15.92 -16.39 8.02
C LEU A 314 -17.04 -15.90 7.12
N GLU A 315 -17.73 -14.85 7.54
CA GLU A 315 -18.72 -14.16 6.74
C GLU A 315 -18.07 -13.43 5.55
N THR A 316 -18.88 -13.05 4.56
CA THR A 316 -18.41 -12.24 3.43
C THR A 316 -17.83 -10.91 3.92
N GLY A 317 -16.70 -10.50 3.33
CA GLY A 317 -16.06 -9.25 3.68
C GLY A 317 -14.57 -9.35 3.97
N LEU A 318 -14.06 -8.34 4.67
CA LEU A 318 -12.65 -8.22 5.06
C LEU A 318 -12.47 -8.61 6.53
N HIS A 319 -11.58 -9.56 6.77
CA HIS A 319 -11.17 -9.98 8.11
C HIS A 319 -9.68 -9.70 8.31
N TYR A 320 -9.36 -9.09 9.42
CA TYR A 320 -7.98 -8.80 9.80
C TYR A 320 -7.71 -9.31 11.22
N ALA A 321 -6.57 -9.93 11.38
CA ALA A 321 -6.02 -10.31 12.66
C ALA A 321 -4.52 -10.07 12.66
N GLU A 322 -3.93 -10.05 13.83
CA GLU A 322 -2.48 -9.98 13.99
C GLU A 322 -2.02 -10.98 15.05
N LEU A 323 -1.06 -11.81 14.69
CA LEU A 323 -0.35 -12.62 15.66
C LEU A 323 0.81 -11.79 16.21
N THR A 324 0.74 -11.48 17.50
CA THR A 324 1.76 -10.69 18.19
C THR A 324 2.57 -11.58 19.13
N GLY A 325 3.88 -11.35 19.19
CA GLY A 325 4.79 -12.01 20.12
C GLY A 325 5.40 -10.99 21.08
N THR A 326 5.16 -11.15 22.38
CA THR A 326 5.66 -10.27 23.44
C THR A 326 6.65 -10.98 24.33
N ASP A 327 7.53 -10.23 24.97
CA ASP A 327 8.38 -10.74 26.05
C ASP A 327 7.55 -10.89 27.33
N PRO A 328 7.33 -12.11 27.85
CA PRO A 328 6.53 -12.29 29.06
C PRO A 328 7.19 -11.72 30.33
N ALA A 329 8.51 -11.50 30.31
CA ALA A 329 9.22 -10.85 31.41
C ALA A 329 9.09 -9.32 31.38
N HIS A 330 8.80 -8.77 30.21
CA HIS A 330 8.71 -7.34 29.95
C HIS A 330 7.53 -6.98 29.02
N PRO A 331 6.29 -7.31 29.40
CA PRO A 331 5.11 -7.08 28.55
C PRO A 331 4.85 -5.59 28.25
N GLU A 332 5.33 -4.70 29.12
CA GLU A 332 5.24 -3.25 28.97
C GLU A 332 6.00 -2.71 27.74
N ARG A 333 6.94 -3.47 27.20
CA ARG A 333 7.67 -3.11 25.98
C ARG A 333 6.81 -3.25 24.71
N GLY A 334 5.65 -3.92 24.84
CA GLY A 334 4.78 -4.22 23.70
C GLY A 334 5.32 -5.33 22.79
N PRO A 335 4.67 -5.58 21.66
CA PRO A 335 5.05 -6.64 20.74
C PRO A 335 6.46 -6.47 20.14
N LEU A 336 7.25 -7.54 20.21
CA LEU A 336 8.56 -7.67 19.56
C LEU A 336 8.42 -8.25 18.14
N VAL A 337 7.41 -9.09 17.94
CA VAL A 337 7.08 -9.74 16.66
C VAL A 337 5.63 -9.44 16.33
N ARG A 338 5.37 -9.15 15.08
CA ARG A 338 4.03 -8.94 14.52
C ARG A 338 3.92 -9.69 13.20
N LEU A 339 2.85 -10.45 13.03
CA LEU A 339 2.50 -11.14 11.77
C LEU A 339 1.07 -10.76 11.39
N PRO A 340 0.88 -9.87 10.41
CA PRO A 340 -0.44 -9.54 9.91
C PRO A 340 -1.10 -10.74 9.22
N ILE A 341 -2.41 -10.90 9.42
CA ILE A 341 -3.23 -11.95 8.81
C ILE A 341 -4.48 -11.29 8.24
N THR A 342 -4.58 -11.27 6.92
CA THR A 342 -5.71 -10.69 6.20
C THR A 342 -6.43 -11.77 5.42
N VAL A 343 -7.73 -11.87 5.59
CA VAL A 343 -8.61 -12.78 4.85
C VAL A 343 -9.72 -11.98 4.21
N VAL A 344 -9.96 -12.21 2.93
CA VAL A 344 -11.06 -11.62 2.16
C VAL A 344 -11.98 -12.74 1.72
N ILE A 345 -13.24 -12.67 2.13
CA ILE A 345 -14.29 -13.62 1.71
C ILE A 345 -15.18 -12.92 0.68
N PRO A 346 -15.08 -13.26 -0.61
CA PRO A 346 -15.89 -12.63 -1.64
C PRO A 346 -17.31 -13.19 -1.68
N GLU A 347 -18.27 -12.33 -2.01
CA GLU A 347 -19.64 -12.70 -2.36
C GLU A 347 -19.66 -13.45 -3.69
N GLN A 348 -20.60 -14.38 -3.82
CA GLN A 348 -20.80 -15.12 -5.06
C GLN A 348 -21.93 -14.45 -5.85
N PRO A 349 -21.70 -14.01 -7.10
CA PRO A 349 -22.77 -13.51 -7.95
C PRO A 349 -23.79 -14.59 -8.28
N GLU A 350 -25.06 -14.22 -8.37
CA GLU A 350 -26.11 -15.12 -8.87
C GLU A 350 -26.00 -15.22 -10.40
N GLY A 351 -25.54 -16.37 -10.88
CA GLY A 351 -25.19 -16.54 -12.29
C GLY A 351 -24.07 -15.60 -12.71
N HIS A 352 -24.41 -14.53 -13.45
CA HIS A 352 -23.44 -13.54 -13.95
C HIS A 352 -23.78 -12.12 -13.50
N THR A 353 -24.64 -11.97 -12.49
CA THR A 353 -25.14 -10.69 -11.99
C THR A 353 -25.00 -10.61 -10.48
N TRP A 354 -24.59 -9.46 -9.97
CA TRP A 354 -24.59 -9.14 -8.55
C TRP A 354 -25.38 -7.85 -8.32
N LYS A 355 -26.13 -7.78 -7.23
CA LYS A 355 -26.91 -6.61 -6.83
C LYS A 355 -26.71 -6.30 -5.36
N SER A 356 -26.68 -5.02 -5.02
CA SER A 356 -26.58 -4.56 -3.63
C SER A 356 -27.09 -3.14 -3.50
N ASP A 357 -27.65 -2.84 -2.35
CA ASP A 357 -27.87 -1.45 -1.91
C ASP A 357 -26.67 -0.98 -1.08
N LEU A 358 -26.34 0.29 -1.17
CA LEU A 358 -25.19 0.88 -0.50
C LEU A 358 -25.53 2.27 0.02
N THR A 359 -25.28 2.50 1.32
CA THR A 359 -25.29 3.85 1.90
C THR A 359 -23.86 4.34 2.02
N LEU A 360 -23.56 5.45 1.38
CA LEU A 360 -22.25 6.11 1.45
C LEU A 360 -22.27 7.18 2.52
N LYS A 361 -21.30 7.10 3.42
CA LYS A 361 -21.06 8.09 4.46
C LYS A 361 -19.79 8.86 4.19
N LYS A 362 -19.77 10.12 4.63
CA LYS A 362 -18.67 11.06 4.41
C LYS A 362 -17.36 10.56 4.97
N GLY A 363 -16.32 10.52 4.14
CA GLY A 363 -14.98 10.09 4.51
C GLY A 363 -14.81 8.59 4.72
N GLU A 364 -15.89 7.81 4.60
CA GLU A 364 -15.84 6.35 4.70
C GLU A 364 -15.56 5.70 3.35
N SER A 365 -14.95 4.53 3.42
CA SER A 365 -14.72 3.65 2.28
C SER A 365 -15.50 2.36 2.50
N THR A 366 -16.49 2.10 1.66
CA THR A 366 -17.26 0.86 1.67
C THR A 366 -16.76 -0.07 0.60
N ARG A 367 -16.49 -1.33 0.96
CA ARG A 367 -15.91 -2.34 0.07
C ARG A 367 -16.88 -3.49 -0.12
N ARG A 368 -16.93 -3.99 -1.36
CA ARG A 368 -17.54 -5.28 -1.73
C ARG A 368 -16.49 -6.12 -2.43
N PHE A 369 -16.45 -7.36 -2.10
CA PHE A 369 -15.53 -8.33 -2.74
C PHE A 369 -16.39 -9.36 -3.45
N LEU A 370 -16.09 -9.61 -4.72
CA LEU A 370 -16.89 -10.50 -5.55
C LEU A 370 -16.02 -11.56 -6.21
N THR A 371 -16.50 -12.77 -6.27
CA THR A 371 -15.90 -13.80 -7.13
C THR A 371 -16.29 -13.51 -8.58
N VAL A 372 -15.31 -13.22 -9.42
CA VAL A 372 -15.57 -13.02 -10.86
C VAL A 372 -15.82 -14.37 -11.51
N PRO A 373 -16.95 -14.58 -12.21
CA PRO A 373 -17.25 -15.86 -12.87
C PRO A 373 -16.15 -16.30 -13.83
N ALA A 374 -15.87 -17.60 -13.87
CA ALA A 374 -14.87 -18.15 -14.79
C ALA A 374 -15.24 -17.83 -16.24
N GLY A 375 -14.31 -17.27 -16.99
CA GLY A 375 -14.56 -16.85 -18.38
C GLY A 375 -15.00 -15.40 -18.56
N ALA A 376 -15.33 -14.67 -17.47
CA ALA A 376 -15.60 -13.24 -17.55
C ALA A 376 -14.33 -12.46 -17.92
N THR A 377 -14.50 -11.43 -18.76
CA THR A 377 -13.43 -10.54 -19.23
C THR A 377 -13.76 -9.08 -19.07
N TRP A 378 -15.03 -8.78 -18.78
CA TRP A 378 -15.56 -7.44 -18.67
C TRP A 378 -16.71 -7.37 -17.67
N ALA A 379 -16.93 -6.22 -17.07
CA ALA A 379 -18.04 -5.97 -16.16
C ALA A 379 -18.64 -4.60 -16.41
N ASP A 380 -19.96 -4.51 -16.36
CA ASP A 380 -20.74 -3.29 -16.40
C ASP A 380 -21.42 -3.07 -15.05
N LEU A 381 -21.06 -2.00 -14.36
CA LEU A 381 -21.63 -1.60 -13.09
C LEU A 381 -22.65 -0.49 -13.32
N HIS A 382 -23.92 -0.83 -13.12
CA HIS A 382 -25.03 0.11 -13.11
C HIS A 382 -25.17 0.70 -11.70
N ILE A 383 -25.15 2.01 -11.62
CA ILE A 383 -25.27 2.79 -10.39
C ILE A 383 -26.51 3.66 -10.52
N LYS A 384 -27.48 3.48 -9.64
CA LYS A 384 -28.66 4.32 -9.53
C LYS A 384 -28.65 5.03 -8.19
N THR A 385 -28.69 6.36 -8.22
CA THR A 385 -28.74 7.18 -7.01
C THR A 385 -30.19 7.34 -6.57
N ARG A 386 -30.58 6.68 -5.47
CA ARG A 386 -31.94 6.75 -4.91
C ARG A 386 -32.17 8.05 -4.16
N SER A 387 -31.18 8.45 -3.33
CA SER A 387 -31.24 9.65 -2.52
C SER A 387 -29.85 10.30 -2.43
N ALA A 388 -29.80 11.61 -2.60
CA ALA A 388 -28.59 12.40 -2.40
C ALA A 388 -28.97 13.85 -2.10
N ALA A 389 -28.79 14.29 -0.86
CA ALA A 389 -29.14 15.65 -0.42
C ALA A 389 -28.44 16.77 -1.22
N ASN A 390 -27.29 16.46 -1.84
CA ASN A 390 -26.49 17.35 -2.68
C ASN A 390 -25.71 16.48 -3.68
N PRO A 391 -25.13 17.06 -4.76
CA PRO A 391 -24.23 16.31 -5.62
C PRO A 391 -23.10 15.68 -4.79
N GLN A 392 -23.00 14.37 -4.86
CA GLN A 392 -22.01 13.60 -4.11
C GLN A 392 -20.80 13.29 -4.97
N ARG A 393 -19.63 13.59 -4.44
CA ARG A 393 -18.35 13.22 -5.07
C ARG A 393 -17.79 11.99 -4.41
N LEU A 394 -17.54 10.97 -5.20
CA LEU A 394 -16.96 9.71 -4.73
C LEU A 394 -15.92 9.16 -5.71
N VAL A 395 -15.11 8.29 -5.21
CA VAL A 395 -14.21 7.46 -6.01
C VAL A 395 -14.75 6.03 -5.99
N LEU A 396 -14.97 5.47 -7.17
CA LEU A 396 -15.08 4.03 -7.36
C LEU A 396 -13.69 3.53 -7.76
N HIS A 397 -13.12 2.67 -6.95
CA HIS A 397 -11.84 2.03 -7.22
C HIS A 397 -12.06 0.52 -7.31
N THR A 398 -11.89 -0.04 -8.49
CA THR A 398 -11.96 -1.49 -8.70
C THR A 398 -10.55 -2.07 -8.70
N LEU A 399 -10.36 -3.22 -8.09
CA LEU A 399 -9.04 -3.84 -8.02
C LEU A 399 -9.10 -5.36 -8.02
N GLN A 400 -8.29 -5.96 -8.89
CA GLN A 400 -7.96 -7.38 -8.89
C GLN A 400 -6.43 -7.57 -8.77
N ILE A 401 -5.99 -8.49 -7.93
CA ILE A 401 -4.57 -8.84 -7.84
C ILE A 401 -4.26 -9.90 -8.90
N LEU A 402 -3.40 -9.51 -9.84
CA LEU A 402 -2.97 -10.41 -10.92
C LEU A 402 -1.59 -11.00 -10.60
N PRO A 403 -1.38 -12.31 -10.79
CA PRO A 403 -0.13 -12.98 -10.43
C PRO A 403 1.09 -12.39 -11.14
N GLY A 404 2.12 -12.03 -10.36
CA GLY A 404 3.38 -11.51 -10.88
C GLY A 404 3.33 -10.09 -11.44
N LEU A 405 2.18 -9.43 -11.34
CA LEU A 405 1.98 -8.05 -11.78
C LEU A 405 1.78 -7.12 -10.56
N SER A 406 2.04 -5.83 -10.75
CA SER A 406 1.71 -4.84 -9.73
C SER A 406 0.20 -4.59 -9.70
N PHE A 407 -0.30 -4.03 -8.60
CA PHE A 407 -1.72 -3.67 -8.50
C PHE A 407 -2.22 -2.81 -9.67
N ARG A 408 -1.35 -1.99 -10.25
CA ARG A 408 -1.66 -1.14 -11.41
C ARG A 408 -2.16 -1.88 -12.66
N SER A 409 -1.91 -3.17 -12.74
CA SER A 409 -2.36 -3.97 -13.88
C SER A 409 -3.79 -4.46 -13.76
N GLY A 410 -4.38 -4.31 -12.59
CA GLY A 410 -5.75 -4.74 -12.30
C GLY A 410 -6.57 -3.70 -11.56
N ASP A 411 -6.13 -2.42 -11.51
CA ASP A 411 -6.87 -1.33 -10.90
C ASP A 411 -7.47 -0.37 -11.93
N GLU A 412 -8.70 0.06 -11.66
CA GLU A 412 -9.34 1.16 -12.36
C GLU A 412 -9.92 2.13 -11.33
N ARG A 413 -9.70 3.43 -11.52
CA ARG A 413 -10.25 4.48 -10.66
C ARG A 413 -11.11 5.44 -11.42
N MET A 414 -12.37 5.54 -11.02
CA MET A 414 -13.38 6.39 -11.61
C MET A 414 -13.82 7.44 -10.59
N TYR A 415 -13.80 8.69 -11.01
CA TYR A 415 -14.25 9.82 -10.20
C TYR A 415 -15.68 10.15 -10.60
N LEU A 416 -16.61 9.93 -9.68
CA LEU A 416 -18.02 10.06 -9.94
C LEU A 416 -18.58 11.29 -9.22
N SER A 417 -19.45 12.02 -9.92
CA SER A 417 -20.32 13.02 -9.33
C SER A 417 -21.75 12.55 -9.55
N LEU A 418 -22.47 12.27 -8.47
CA LEU A 418 -23.80 11.67 -8.51
C LEU A 418 -24.81 12.65 -7.92
N THR A 419 -25.96 12.77 -8.60
CA THR A 419 -27.14 13.52 -8.16
C THR A 419 -28.31 12.58 -7.96
N GLU A 420 -29.30 13.00 -7.18
CA GLU A 420 -30.51 12.21 -6.95
C GLU A 420 -31.20 11.81 -8.27
N GLY A 421 -31.66 10.56 -8.35
CA GLY A 421 -32.32 9.99 -9.53
C GLY A 421 -31.40 9.71 -10.72
N GLN A 422 -30.10 10.00 -10.61
CA GLN A 422 -29.15 9.75 -11.69
C GLN A 422 -28.86 8.25 -11.84
N GLU A 423 -28.87 7.77 -13.08
CA GLU A 423 -28.39 6.45 -13.46
C GLU A 423 -27.09 6.58 -14.25
N ARG A 424 -26.14 5.71 -13.96
CA ARG A 424 -24.82 5.70 -14.59
C ARG A 424 -24.33 4.27 -14.78
N VAL A 425 -23.61 4.03 -15.86
CA VAL A 425 -22.95 2.74 -16.13
C VAL A 425 -21.45 2.97 -16.22
N GLU A 426 -20.70 2.24 -15.42
CA GLU A 426 -19.24 2.23 -15.47
C GLU A 426 -18.77 0.85 -15.91
N SER A 427 -17.99 0.81 -16.96
CA SER A 427 -17.53 -0.42 -17.62
C SER A 427 -16.03 -0.60 -17.44
N PHE A 428 -15.58 -1.79 -17.02
CA PHE A 428 -14.17 -2.05 -16.77
C PHE A 428 -13.78 -3.52 -17.04
N PRO A 429 -12.49 -3.78 -17.36
CA PRO A 429 -12.01 -5.13 -17.58
C PRO A 429 -11.94 -5.92 -16.29
N VAL A 430 -12.21 -7.23 -16.37
CA VAL A 430 -12.05 -8.18 -15.25
C VAL A 430 -11.36 -9.46 -15.70
N THR A 431 -10.79 -10.17 -14.72
CA THR A 431 -10.20 -11.50 -14.92
C THR A 431 -11.03 -12.54 -14.20
N GLY A 432 -11.59 -13.47 -14.95
CA GLY A 432 -12.43 -14.56 -14.42
C GLY A 432 -11.69 -15.47 -13.44
N GLY A 433 -12.41 -15.99 -12.43
CA GLY A 433 -11.88 -16.86 -11.40
C GLY A 433 -11.04 -16.15 -10.31
N ARG A 434 -11.09 -14.82 -10.25
CA ARG A 434 -10.37 -13.99 -9.29
C ARG A 434 -11.32 -13.16 -8.45
N THR A 435 -10.85 -12.76 -7.28
CA THR A 435 -11.58 -11.82 -6.43
C THR A 435 -11.45 -10.40 -6.95
N LEU A 436 -12.59 -9.75 -7.19
CA LEU A 436 -12.73 -8.34 -7.52
C LEU A 436 -13.08 -7.55 -6.26
N GLU A 437 -12.34 -6.50 -5.96
CA GLU A 437 -12.74 -5.49 -5.00
C GLU A 437 -13.44 -4.33 -5.71
N LEU A 438 -14.62 -3.96 -5.24
CA LEU A 438 -15.32 -2.71 -5.54
C LEU A 438 -15.22 -1.82 -4.30
N CYS A 439 -14.43 -0.77 -4.34
CA CYS A 439 -14.29 0.16 -3.23
C CYS A 439 -14.93 1.50 -3.60
N PHE A 440 -15.99 1.86 -2.88
CA PHE A 440 -16.66 3.15 -2.96
C PHE A 440 -16.19 4.02 -1.82
N ALA A 441 -15.64 5.19 -2.11
CA ALA A 441 -15.17 6.09 -1.09
C ALA A 441 -15.68 7.51 -1.33
N GLN A 442 -16.44 8.03 -0.38
CA GLN A 442 -16.94 9.38 -0.43
C GLN A 442 -15.90 10.35 0.13
N TYR A 443 -15.72 11.48 -0.54
CA TYR A 443 -14.81 12.50 -0.02
C TYR A 443 -15.27 13.01 1.34
N TRP A 444 -14.34 13.19 2.26
CA TRP A 444 -14.60 13.75 3.59
C TRP A 444 -15.24 15.14 3.56
N SER A 445 -14.99 15.92 2.50
CA SER A 445 -15.58 17.23 2.27
C SER A 445 -17.00 17.21 1.68
N SER A 446 -17.56 16.04 1.37
CA SER A 446 -18.92 15.91 0.83
C SER A 446 -19.97 16.29 1.85
N LEU A 447 -21.12 16.78 1.38
CA LEU A 447 -22.27 17.16 2.19
C LEU A 447 -23.34 16.04 2.12
N GLY A 448 -23.73 15.50 3.27
CA GLY A 448 -24.79 14.49 3.32
C GLY A 448 -24.31 13.06 3.05
N GLU A 449 -25.25 12.16 3.01
CA GLU A 449 -25.08 10.74 2.68
C GLU A 449 -25.70 10.49 1.30
N ALA A 450 -25.38 9.40 0.68
CA ALA A 450 -26.01 8.97 -0.57
C ALA A 450 -26.42 7.51 -0.48
N GLU A 451 -27.61 7.20 -0.98
CA GLU A 451 -28.13 5.85 -1.13
C GLU A 451 -28.03 5.44 -2.60
N LEU A 452 -27.35 4.34 -2.84
CA LEU A 452 -27.11 3.80 -4.17
C LEU A 452 -27.74 2.42 -4.30
N GLU A 453 -28.35 2.17 -5.44
CA GLU A 453 -28.69 0.83 -5.91
C GLU A 453 -27.65 0.42 -6.96
N LEU A 454 -27.03 -0.72 -6.74
CA LEU A 454 -25.94 -1.23 -7.56
C LEU A 454 -26.36 -2.53 -8.25
N SER A 455 -26.04 -2.65 -9.54
CA SER A 455 -26.18 -3.91 -10.28
C SER A 455 -24.94 -4.10 -11.15
N LEU A 456 -24.16 -5.14 -10.87
CA LEU A 456 -22.97 -5.49 -11.67
C LEU A 456 -23.30 -6.68 -12.56
N GLN A 457 -23.00 -6.56 -13.84
CA GLN A 457 -23.20 -7.59 -14.85
C GLN A 457 -21.87 -8.01 -15.45
N PHE A 458 -21.55 -9.30 -15.43
CA PHE A 458 -20.34 -9.84 -16.00
C PHE A 458 -20.55 -10.29 -17.45
N HIS A 459 -19.56 -10.01 -18.29
CA HIS A 459 -19.50 -10.35 -19.71
C HIS A 459 -18.25 -11.15 -20.03
N GLY A 460 -18.37 -12.12 -20.92
CA GLY A 460 -17.28 -13.00 -21.31
C GLY A 460 -17.00 -12.91 -22.81
N LEU A 461 -16.35 -11.86 -23.28
CA LEU A 461 -16.00 -11.69 -24.67
C LEU A 461 -14.52 -12.03 -24.90
N ARG A 462 -14.26 -12.93 -25.84
CA ARG A 462 -12.89 -13.31 -26.25
C ARG A 462 -12.72 -13.06 -27.75
N PRO A 463 -12.05 -11.99 -28.14
CA PRO A 463 -11.66 -11.82 -29.55
C PRO A 463 -10.57 -12.83 -29.91
N GLY A 464 -10.65 -13.41 -31.10
CA GLY A 464 -9.64 -14.32 -31.65
C GLY A 464 -8.28 -13.62 -31.77
N ASN A 465 -8.29 -12.36 -32.20
CA ASN A 465 -7.10 -11.50 -32.24
C ASN A 465 -7.26 -10.32 -31.29
N ARG A 466 -6.28 -10.08 -30.43
CA ARG A 466 -6.25 -8.93 -29.51
C ARG A 466 -5.84 -7.62 -30.18
N THR A 467 -5.16 -7.72 -31.31
CA THR A 467 -4.72 -6.56 -32.10
C THR A 467 -5.13 -6.79 -33.54
N LEU A 468 -5.90 -5.87 -34.07
CA LEU A 468 -6.25 -5.85 -35.49
C LEU A 468 -5.25 -4.92 -36.19
N SER A 469 -4.70 -5.37 -37.31
CA SER A 469 -3.79 -4.60 -38.14
C SER A 469 -4.38 -4.54 -39.53
N LEU A 470 -4.74 -3.35 -39.98
CA LEU A 470 -5.18 -3.09 -41.36
C LEU A 470 -3.98 -2.54 -42.12
N ASP A 471 -3.63 -3.14 -43.24
CA ASP A 471 -2.66 -2.56 -44.16
C ASP A 471 -3.37 -1.93 -45.38
N GLY A 472 -2.62 -1.18 -46.17
CA GLY A 472 -3.20 -0.43 -47.29
C GLY A 472 -3.77 -1.32 -48.42
N ASN A 473 -3.54 -2.61 -48.38
CA ASN A 473 -4.01 -3.57 -49.38
C ASN A 473 -5.26 -4.34 -48.90
N ASP A 474 -5.45 -4.42 -47.57
CA ASP A 474 -6.55 -5.16 -46.96
C ASP A 474 -7.62 -4.17 -46.46
N LEU A 475 -8.71 -4.07 -47.19
CA LEU A 475 -9.84 -3.19 -46.89
C LEU A 475 -10.79 -3.78 -45.81
N VAL A 476 -10.70 -5.08 -45.59
CA VAL A 476 -11.58 -5.81 -44.67
C VAL A 476 -10.77 -6.79 -43.85
N GLU A 477 -10.84 -6.68 -42.54
CA GLU A 477 -10.28 -7.67 -41.61
C GLU A 477 -11.42 -8.40 -40.91
N ASN A 478 -11.41 -9.72 -40.96
CA ASN A 478 -12.40 -10.57 -40.28
C ASN A 478 -11.78 -11.15 -39.01
N PHE A 479 -12.50 -11.02 -37.90
CA PHE A 479 -12.10 -11.64 -36.64
C PHE A 479 -13.30 -12.26 -35.93
N THR A 480 -13.03 -13.34 -35.20
CA THR A 480 -14.04 -14.06 -34.45
C THR A 480 -14.07 -13.56 -33.01
N VAL A 481 -15.25 -13.34 -32.47
CA VAL A 481 -15.49 -13.06 -31.04
C VAL A 481 -16.33 -14.19 -30.48
N THR A 482 -15.88 -14.81 -29.40
CA THR A 482 -16.62 -15.82 -28.67
C THR A 482 -17.14 -15.25 -27.35
N ALA A 483 -18.36 -15.64 -26.95
CA ALA A 483 -18.99 -15.27 -25.69
C ALA A 483 -19.16 -16.52 -24.80
N PRO A 484 -18.16 -16.85 -23.95
CA PRO A 484 -18.16 -18.12 -23.19
C PRO A 484 -19.13 -18.14 -22.00
N LEU A 485 -19.65 -17.00 -21.55
CA LEU A 485 -20.56 -16.94 -20.39
C LEU A 485 -22.02 -17.09 -20.79
N ARG A 486 -22.44 -16.38 -21.83
CA ARG A 486 -23.82 -16.31 -22.31
C ARG A 486 -23.85 -15.71 -23.71
N ASP A 487 -25.00 -15.77 -24.37
CA ASP A 487 -25.20 -15.05 -25.63
C ASP A 487 -25.17 -13.53 -25.39
N GLU A 488 -24.35 -12.85 -26.19
CA GLU A 488 -24.15 -11.41 -26.09
C GLU A 488 -24.54 -10.71 -27.40
N ARG A 489 -25.20 -9.57 -27.28
CA ARG A 489 -25.37 -8.66 -28.43
C ARG A 489 -24.16 -7.75 -28.51
N LEU A 490 -23.45 -7.80 -29.64
CA LEU A 490 -22.27 -6.99 -29.86
C LEU A 490 -22.63 -5.74 -30.68
N SER A 491 -22.17 -4.60 -30.23
CA SER A 491 -22.18 -3.33 -30.97
C SER A 491 -20.74 -2.83 -31.10
N PRO A 492 -19.91 -3.46 -31.96
CA PRO A 492 -18.50 -3.14 -32.03
C PRO A 492 -18.29 -1.71 -32.54
N SER A 493 -17.41 -1.00 -31.87
CA SER A 493 -16.86 0.28 -32.34
C SER A 493 -15.34 0.16 -32.42
N GLY A 494 -14.74 0.86 -33.36
CA GLY A 494 -13.30 0.83 -33.55
C GLY A 494 -12.68 2.23 -33.48
N MET A 495 -11.51 2.31 -32.87
CA MET A 495 -10.70 3.53 -32.87
C MET A 495 -9.30 3.19 -33.38
N LEU A 496 -8.81 3.96 -34.35
CA LEU A 496 -7.42 3.85 -34.79
C LEU A 496 -6.51 4.39 -33.68
N LYS A 497 -5.78 3.47 -33.01
CA LYS A 497 -4.86 3.84 -31.91
C LYS A 497 -3.45 4.12 -32.40
N THR A 498 -3.02 3.44 -33.44
CA THR A 498 -1.64 3.55 -33.91
C THR A 498 -1.63 3.48 -35.44
N TRP A 499 -0.98 4.45 -36.03
CA TRP A 499 -0.66 4.44 -37.46
C TRP A 499 0.85 4.27 -37.64
N ARG A 500 1.27 3.37 -38.52
CA ARG A 500 2.69 3.11 -38.79
C ARG A 500 2.94 3.23 -40.30
N ARG A 501 3.94 4.00 -40.66
CA ARG A 501 4.47 4.08 -42.01
C ARG A 501 5.91 3.59 -42.00
N TYR A 502 6.21 2.58 -42.81
CA TYR A 502 7.57 2.14 -42.98
C TYR A 502 8.30 3.14 -43.88
N VAL A 503 9.37 3.70 -43.38
CA VAL A 503 10.23 4.63 -44.12
C VAL A 503 11.60 4.02 -44.21
N ARG A 504 12.12 3.89 -45.43
CA ARG A 504 13.51 3.52 -45.63
C ARG A 504 14.35 4.78 -45.71
N PRO A 505 15.37 4.94 -44.88
CA PRO A 505 16.26 6.09 -44.97
C PRO A 505 16.99 6.04 -46.31
N SER A 506 17.01 7.12 -47.04
CA SER A 506 17.76 7.25 -48.28
C SER A 506 19.22 7.54 -48.06
N LYS A 507 19.56 8.09 -46.88
CA LYS A 507 20.92 8.42 -46.45
C LYS A 507 20.99 8.31 -44.93
N SER A 508 22.11 7.83 -44.40
CA SER A 508 22.42 7.87 -42.99
C SER A 508 23.72 8.63 -42.77
N GLU A 509 23.78 9.42 -41.73
CA GLU A 509 24.98 10.13 -41.28
C GLU A 509 25.22 9.76 -39.82
N ILE A 510 26.44 9.37 -39.51
CA ILE A 510 26.83 9.04 -38.13
C ILE A 510 27.54 10.26 -37.57
N ASN A 511 26.90 10.93 -36.63
CA ASN A 511 27.53 12.00 -35.87
C ASN A 511 28.07 11.39 -34.57
N PRO A 512 29.36 11.60 -34.24
CA PRO A 512 29.86 11.17 -32.94
C PRO A 512 29.14 11.95 -31.83
N LEU A 513 28.99 11.32 -30.65
CA LEU A 513 28.44 11.96 -29.48
C LEU A 513 29.28 13.18 -29.11
N ASP A 514 28.63 14.31 -28.88
CA ASP A 514 29.26 15.49 -28.34
C ASP A 514 29.51 15.30 -26.83
N PRO A 515 30.79 15.25 -26.36
CA PRO A 515 31.08 15.00 -24.96
C PRO A 515 30.50 16.04 -23.99
N VAL A 516 30.17 17.22 -24.49
CA VAL A 516 29.58 18.32 -23.67
C VAL A 516 28.05 18.31 -23.71
N ARG A 517 27.49 18.10 -24.91
CA ARG A 517 26.06 18.17 -25.12
C ARG A 517 25.34 16.85 -24.80
N ASP A 518 25.97 15.74 -25.17
CA ASP A 518 25.35 14.40 -25.12
C ASP A 518 25.82 13.58 -23.91
N GLN A 519 26.40 14.24 -22.90
CA GLN A 519 26.69 13.60 -21.61
C GLN A 519 25.38 13.21 -20.94
N LEU A 520 25.34 11.97 -20.43
CA LEU A 520 24.31 11.60 -19.45
C LEU A 520 24.43 12.58 -18.28
N PRO A 521 23.34 13.22 -17.86
CA PRO A 521 23.40 14.13 -16.72
C PRO A 521 23.94 13.37 -15.51
N ASP A 522 24.95 13.95 -14.86
CA ASP A 522 25.57 13.44 -13.64
C ASP A 522 24.60 13.33 -12.47
#